data_75c51959e902a90b3adbd82692d3a738
#
_entry.id   75c51959e902a90b3adbd82692d3a738
#
_cell.length_a   1.000
_cell.length_b   1.000
_cell.length_c   1.000
_cell.angle_alpha   90.00
_cell.angle_beta   90.00
_cell.angle_gamma   90.00
#
_symmetry.space_group_name_H-M   'P 1'
#
loop_
_entity.id
_entity.type
_entity.pdbx_description
1 polymer ?
#
loop_
_entity_poly.entity_id
_entity_poly.type
_entity_poly.pdbx_seq_one_letter_code
_entity_poly.pdbx_strand_id
1 'polypeptide(L)'
;LYNDIAHKKVESRAYPMMLNKVSDAEPDFEKWGANFPNQLDAYKKMEHKSDANPKGSEFVETAFGGDLPYSKIIRWPAATVFWNGYAFGVDYSKPRTHYYSQIDQIETKRNDKEFLNSHGLPAFKGQPGACVNCHTGYLTALQLDPDYKLTEDPTPAASLPMPFFDVMPKEEGQKRKAAWTKMNSIPYFDVMKKIAAKHGESIHGSHLGSTCADCHHPDDMSLRVTRPGFVNAMVGRGYEADAKSGIKATRAEMRNYVCMQCHVEYYFGKDQTLTFP
;
A
#
# COMPACT_ATOMS: atom_id res chain seq x y z
N LEU A 1 -35.98 -15.45 -6.06
CA LEU A 1 -34.52 -15.14 -6.04
C LEU A 1 -34.19 -13.82 -6.75
N TYR A 2 -34.61 -13.64 -8.02
CA TYR A 2 -34.31 -12.42 -8.78
C TYR A 2 -34.91 -11.17 -8.13
N ASN A 3 -36.17 -11.24 -7.70
CA ASN A 3 -36.84 -10.16 -6.99
C ASN A 3 -36.19 -9.85 -5.64
N ASP A 4 -35.72 -10.86 -4.92
CA ASP A 4 -35.01 -10.69 -3.65
C ASP A 4 -33.67 -9.99 -3.83
N ILE A 5 -32.93 -10.32 -4.90
CA ILE A 5 -31.69 -9.65 -5.25
C ILE A 5 -31.93 -8.18 -5.64
N ALA A 6 -32.99 -7.92 -6.41
CA ALA A 6 -33.36 -6.57 -6.80
C ALA A 6 -33.79 -5.75 -5.58
N HIS A 7 -34.56 -6.33 -4.67
CA HIS A 7 -35.01 -5.68 -3.44
C HIS A 7 -33.84 -5.33 -2.51
N LYS A 8 -32.95 -6.27 -2.27
CA LYS A 8 -31.72 -6.05 -1.48
C LYS A 8 -30.81 -4.96 -2.08
N LYS A 9 -30.77 -4.86 -3.41
CA LYS A 9 -30.04 -3.77 -4.07
C LYS A 9 -30.66 -2.38 -3.81
N VAL A 10 -31.97 -2.29 -3.74
CA VAL A 10 -32.68 -1.06 -3.43
C VAL A 10 -32.46 -0.71 -1.96
N GLU A 11 -32.66 -1.67 -1.06
CA GLU A 11 -32.42 -1.47 0.37
C GLU A 11 -30.99 -1.02 0.67
N SER A 12 -29.99 -1.67 0.08
CA SER A 12 -28.56 -1.29 0.29
C SER A 12 -28.22 0.12 -0.18
N ARG A 13 -29.04 0.73 -1.04
CA ARG A 13 -28.87 2.12 -1.49
C ARG A 13 -29.62 3.13 -0.61
N ALA A 14 -30.60 2.66 0.16
CA ALA A 14 -31.47 3.52 0.96
C ALA A 14 -30.89 3.82 2.35
N TYR A 15 -29.92 3.03 2.82
CA TYR A 15 -29.35 3.20 4.15
C TYR A 15 -27.98 3.89 4.09
N PRO A 16 -27.70 4.84 5.00
CA PRO A 16 -26.35 5.36 5.16
C PRO A 16 -25.42 4.23 5.58
N MET A 17 -24.35 4.02 4.83
CA MET A 17 -23.41 2.93 5.07
C MET A 17 -22.48 3.23 6.25
N MET A 18 -22.24 4.49 6.55
CA MET A 18 -21.33 4.92 7.60
C MET A 18 -22.10 5.52 8.77
N LEU A 19 -22.20 4.79 9.87
CA LEU A 19 -22.79 5.27 11.13
C LEU A 19 -21.81 6.16 11.90
N ASN A 20 -20.54 5.81 11.88
CA ASN A 20 -19.47 6.59 12.48
C ASN A 20 -18.66 7.26 11.37
N LYS A 21 -18.50 8.57 11.46
CA LYS A 21 -17.68 9.32 10.50
C LYS A 21 -16.20 8.94 10.69
N VAL A 22 -15.55 8.67 9.57
CA VAL A 22 -14.11 8.38 9.51
C VAL A 22 -13.46 9.44 8.65
N SER A 23 -12.29 9.91 9.05
CA SER A 23 -11.51 10.87 8.27
C SER A 23 -10.84 10.20 7.09
N ASP A 24 -10.65 10.92 6.00
CA ASP A 24 -9.85 10.45 4.86
C ASP A 24 -8.37 10.20 5.25
N ALA A 25 -7.88 10.92 6.24
CA ALA A 25 -6.53 10.73 6.80
C ALA A 25 -6.42 9.62 7.85
N GLU A 26 -7.50 8.88 8.13
CA GLU A 26 -7.51 7.85 9.18
C GLU A 26 -7.02 6.50 8.64
N PRO A 27 -5.83 6.04 9.02
CA PRO A 27 -5.31 4.75 8.59
C PRO A 27 -5.80 3.59 9.47
N ASP A 28 -6.30 3.88 10.68
CA ASP A 28 -6.67 2.85 11.65
C ASP A 28 -7.90 2.06 11.20
N PHE A 29 -7.67 0.80 10.89
CA PHE A 29 -8.71 -0.12 10.44
C PHE A 29 -9.77 -0.38 11.52
N GLU A 30 -9.48 -0.20 12.81
CA GLU A 30 -10.46 -0.39 13.87
C GLU A 30 -11.54 0.70 13.83
N LYS A 31 -11.15 1.93 13.56
CA LYS A 31 -12.11 3.04 13.40
C LYS A 31 -12.99 2.85 12.19
N TRP A 32 -12.43 2.41 11.06
CA TRP A 32 -13.20 2.04 9.87
C TRP A 32 -14.11 0.85 10.15
N GLY A 33 -13.58 -0.18 10.81
CA GLY A 33 -14.26 -1.41 11.12
C GLY A 33 -15.41 -1.26 12.13
N ALA A 34 -15.46 -0.19 12.89
CA ALA A 34 -16.59 0.11 13.75
C ALA A 34 -17.92 0.19 13.00
N ASN A 35 -17.88 0.54 11.70
CA ASN A 35 -19.05 0.51 10.81
C ASN A 35 -19.31 -0.88 10.19
N PHE A 36 -18.32 -1.75 10.17
CA PHE A 36 -18.32 -3.04 9.46
C PHE A 36 -17.67 -4.13 10.31
N PRO A 37 -18.31 -4.54 11.42
CA PRO A 37 -17.69 -5.42 12.41
C PRO A 37 -17.28 -6.80 11.86
N ASN A 38 -18.02 -7.34 10.91
CA ASN A 38 -17.68 -8.63 10.27
C ASN A 38 -16.41 -8.53 9.42
N GLN A 39 -16.24 -7.41 8.70
CA GLN A 39 -15.05 -7.15 7.89
C GLN A 39 -13.84 -6.86 8.80
N LEU A 40 -14.05 -6.13 9.89
CA LEU A 40 -13.04 -5.91 10.91
C LEU A 40 -12.55 -7.24 11.53
N ASP A 41 -13.48 -8.12 11.89
CA ASP A 41 -13.14 -9.45 12.42
C ASP A 41 -12.33 -10.26 11.40
N ALA A 42 -12.74 -10.24 10.14
CA ALA A 42 -11.99 -10.90 9.07
C ALA A 42 -10.60 -10.30 8.86
N TYR A 43 -10.46 -8.97 8.96
CA TYR A 43 -9.16 -8.29 8.86
C TYR A 43 -8.26 -8.65 10.03
N LYS A 44 -8.78 -8.63 11.27
CA LYS A 44 -8.04 -9.02 12.48
C LYS A 44 -7.55 -10.48 12.45
N LYS A 45 -8.27 -11.38 11.82
CA LYS A 45 -7.83 -12.76 11.62
C LYS A 45 -6.57 -12.89 10.77
N MET A 46 -6.23 -11.89 9.97
CA MET A 46 -4.96 -11.86 9.26
C MET A 46 -3.75 -11.65 10.18
N GLU A 47 -3.97 -11.15 11.40
CA GLU A 47 -2.95 -11.03 12.44
C GLU A 47 -2.74 -12.34 13.22
N HIS A 48 -3.45 -13.38 12.92
CA HIS A 48 -3.51 -14.63 13.68
C HIS A 48 -2.15 -15.03 14.30
N LYS A 49 -2.08 -14.96 15.63
CA LYS A 49 -0.90 -15.30 16.43
C LYS A 49 -1.17 -16.57 17.21
N SER A 50 -0.16 -17.44 17.31
CA SER A 50 -0.17 -18.63 18.15
C SER A 50 1.23 -18.88 18.70
N ASP A 51 1.35 -19.79 19.65
CA ASP A 51 2.66 -20.22 20.17
C ASP A 51 3.55 -20.81 19.07
N ALA A 52 2.95 -21.47 18.08
CA ALA A 52 3.64 -22.00 16.91
C ALA A 52 3.97 -20.91 15.86
N ASN A 53 3.31 -19.76 15.93
CA ASN A 53 3.50 -18.64 15.01
C ASN A 53 3.43 -17.30 15.78
N PRO A 54 4.44 -16.96 16.56
CA PRO A 54 4.46 -15.74 17.36
C PRO A 54 4.41 -14.46 16.54
N LYS A 55 4.79 -14.52 15.25
CA LYS A 55 4.70 -13.36 14.34
C LYS A 55 3.31 -13.19 13.73
N GLY A 56 2.40 -14.13 13.96
CA GLY A 56 1.02 -14.10 13.45
C GLY A 56 0.98 -14.34 11.94
N SER A 57 0.10 -15.15 11.47
CA SER A 57 -0.27 -15.53 10.11
C SER A 57 -0.58 -17.03 10.08
N GLU A 58 -1.56 -17.44 9.33
CA GLU A 58 -1.85 -18.88 9.13
C GLU A 58 -0.77 -19.60 8.31
N PHE A 59 0.09 -18.85 7.63
CA PHE A 59 1.15 -19.38 6.77
C PHE A 59 2.44 -19.62 7.56
N VAL A 60 2.33 -20.46 8.57
CA VAL A 60 3.45 -20.81 9.43
C VAL A 60 4.43 -21.69 8.67
N GLU A 61 5.69 -21.28 8.68
CA GLU A 61 6.88 -22.13 8.54
C GLU A 61 6.85 -23.19 7.42
N THR A 62 6.16 -22.93 6.34
CA THR A 62 6.31 -23.75 5.15
C THR A 62 7.24 -23.06 4.17
N ALA A 63 7.89 -23.84 3.31
CA ALA A 63 8.68 -23.29 2.22
C ALA A 63 7.88 -22.38 1.26
N PHE A 64 6.59 -22.23 1.46
CA PHE A 64 5.66 -21.41 0.67
C PHE A 64 5.08 -20.23 1.42
N GLY A 65 5.30 -20.13 2.70
CA GLY A 65 4.70 -19.10 3.51
C GLY A 65 5.48 -18.84 4.78
N GLY A 66 5.18 -17.76 5.45
CA GLY A 66 5.77 -17.40 6.72
C GLY A 66 7.12 -16.73 6.56
N ASP A 67 7.93 -16.86 7.59
CA ASP A 67 9.12 -16.07 7.83
C ASP A 67 10.44 -16.71 7.35
N LEU A 68 10.37 -17.93 6.83
CA LEU A 68 11.59 -18.61 6.37
C LEU A 68 11.95 -18.14 4.96
N PRO A 69 13.06 -17.40 4.79
CA PRO A 69 13.56 -17.08 3.47
C PRO A 69 14.00 -18.35 2.76
N TYR A 70 13.75 -18.41 1.48
CA TYR A 70 14.23 -19.50 0.64
C TYR A 70 14.64 -19.00 -0.74
N SER A 71 15.57 -19.69 -1.39
CA SER A 71 15.98 -19.33 -2.73
C SER A 71 14.92 -19.71 -3.77
N LYS A 72 14.35 -18.74 -4.44
CA LYS A 72 13.47 -18.96 -5.58
C LYS A 72 14.18 -19.69 -6.72
N ILE A 73 15.42 -19.35 -6.94
CA ILE A 73 16.24 -19.92 -8.03
C ILE A 73 16.47 -21.42 -7.82
N ILE A 74 16.73 -21.85 -6.59
CA ILE A 74 16.88 -23.28 -6.28
C ILE A 74 15.54 -24.00 -6.48
N ARG A 75 14.45 -23.40 -6.04
CA ARG A 75 13.13 -24.03 -6.09
C ARG A 75 12.55 -24.06 -7.49
N TRP A 76 12.75 -23.00 -8.24
CA TRP A 76 12.31 -22.85 -9.63
C TRP A 76 13.46 -22.40 -10.51
N PRO A 77 14.32 -23.33 -10.97
CA PRO A 77 15.53 -22.98 -11.72
C PRO A 77 15.24 -22.13 -12.97
N ALA A 78 14.08 -22.29 -13.60
CA ALA A 78 13.67 -21.45 -14.73
C ALA A 78 13.57 -19.96 -14.37
N ALA A 79 13.34 -19.62 -13.11
CA ALA A 79 13.29 -18.25 -12.63
C ALA A 79 14.65 -17.54 -12.71
N THR A 80 15.76 -18.28 -12.88
CA THR A 80 17.11 -17.73 -13.07
C THR A 80 17.15 -16.72 -14.22
N VAL A 81 16.37 -16.95 -15.27
CA VAL A 81 16.31 -16.06 -16.43
C VAL A 81 15.89 -14.63 -16.04
N PHE A 82 15.01 -14.50 -15.05
CA PHE A 82 14.44 -13.21 -14.64
C PHE A 82 15.11 -12.65 -13.37
N TRP A 83 15.53 -13.51 -12.46
CA TRP A 83 15.85 -13.13 -11.09
C TRP A 83 17.30 -13.31 -10.69
N ASN A 84 18.13 -13.84 -11.56
CA ASN A 84 19.54 -14.01 -11.25
C ASN A 84 20.23 -12.66 -11.01
N GLY A 85 20.91 -12.55 -9.89
CA GLY A 85 21.55 -11.30 -9.47
C GLY A 85 20.67 -10.33 -8.68
N TYR A 86 19.38 -10.64 -8.50
CA TYR A 86 18.50 -9.85 -7.63
C TYR A 86 18.40 -10.48 -6.23
N ALA A 87 18.47 -9.65 -5.19
CA ALA A 87 18.41 -10.12 -3.81
C ALA A 87 17.17 -10.98 -3.54
N PHE A 88 16.00 -10.59 -4.05
CA PHE A 88 14.76 -11.34 -3.87
C PHE A 88 14.71 -12.66 -4.68
N GLY A 89 15.67 -12.96 -5.51
CA GLY A 89 15.83 -14.28 -6.11
C GLY A 89 16.33 -15.30 -5.09
N VAL A 90 17.08 -14.86 -4.09
CA VAL A 90 17.65 -15.69 -3.01
C VAL A 90 16.86 -15.54 -1.71
N ASP A 91 16.42 -14.34 -1.40
CA ASP A 91 15.61 -14.06 -0.22
C ASP A 91 14.14 -13.89 -0.62
N TYR A 92 13.33 -14.83 -0.28
CA TYR A 92 11.89 -14.71 -0.40
C TYR A 92 11.21 -15.28 0.83
N SER A 93 10.67 -14.38 1.63
CA SER A 93 9.60 -14.73 2.55
C SER A 93 8.29 -14.39 1.88
N LYS A 94 7.34 -15.30 1.88
CA LYS A 94 6.00 -15.05 1.32
C LYS A 94 5.33 -13.95 2.11
N PRO A 95 4.74 -12.93 1.47
CA PRO A 95 3.98 -11.91 2.15
C PRO A 95 2.88 -12.54 3.01
N ARG A 96 2.81 -12.13 4.26
CA ARG A 96 1.92 -12.78 5.23
C ARG A 96 0.46 -12.37 5.07
N THR A 97 0.16 -11.19 4.64
CA THR A 97 -1.18 -10.65 4.30
C THR A 97 -1.10 -9.13 4.17
N HIS A 98 -2.21 -8.46 3.84
CA HIS A 98 -2.28 -6.99 3.84
C HIS A 98 -1.97 -6.38 5.21
N TYR A 99 -2.33 -7.04 6.30
CA TYR A 99 -2.01 -6.59 7.67
C TYR A 99 -0.51 -6.39 7.88
N TYR A 100 0.32 -7.25 7.31
CA TYR A 100 1.77 -7.23 7.46
C TYR A 100 2.52 -6.55 6.32
N SER A 101 1.84 -5.98 5.33
CA SER A 101 2.50 -5.50 4.11
C SER A 101 3.57 -4.42 4.36
N GLN A 102 3.44 -3.62 5.42
CA GLN A 102 4.44 -2.65 5.82
C GLN A 102 5.62 -3.31 6.54
N ILE A 103 5.37 -4.13 7.55
CA ILE A 103 6.43 -4.74 8.34
C ILE A 103 7.23 -5.77 7.53
N ASP A 104 6.58 -6.52 6.65
CA ASP A 104 7.26 -7.43 5.74
C ASP A 104 8.24 -6.71 4.81
N GLN A 105 7.90 -5.49 4.40
CA GLN A 105 8.78 -4.66 3.60
C GLN A 105 9.95 -4.09 4.42
N ILE A 106 9.75 -3.82 5.70
CA ILE A 106 10.80 -3.37 6.63
C ILE A 106 11.78 -4.51 6.93
N GLU A 107 11.26 -5.70 7.22
CA GLU A 107 12.02 -6.84 7.73
C GLU A 107 12.56 -7.77 6.64
N THR A 108 12.34 -7.46 5.37
CA THR A 108 12.86 -8.31 4.29
C THR A 108 14.38 -8.41 4.31
N LYS A 109 14.92 -9.60 4.05
CA LYS A 109 16.37 -9.88 3.99
C LYS A 109 17.11 -9.03 2.94
N ARG A 110 16.41 -8.50 1.98
CA ARG A 110 16.97 -7.52 1.02
C ARG A 110 17.56 -6.27 1.68
N ASN A 111 17.13 -5.96 2.89
CA ASN A 111 17.63 -4.82 3.68
C ASN A 111 18.77 -5.23 4.63
N ASP A 112 19.04 -6.51 4.78
CA ASP A 112 20.04 -7.05 5.66
C ASP A 112 21.41 -7.14 4.93
N LYS A 113 22.32 -6.22 5.28
CA LYS A 113 23.64 -6.16 4.66
C LYS A 113 24.47 -7.43 4.88
N GLU A 114 24.35 -8.03 6.04
CA GLU A 114 25.08 -9.26 6.38
C GLU A 114 24.57 -10.42 5.53
N PHE A 115 23.25 -10.56 5.41
CA PHE A 115 22.64 -11.55 4.54
C PHE A 115 23.09 -11.34 3.08
N LEU A 116 23.02 -10.12 2.57
CA LEU A 116 23.44 -9.84 1.19
C LEU A 116 24.92 -10.17 0.93
N ASN A 117 25.80 -9.75 1.84
CA ASN A 117 27.23 -10.01 1.73
C ASN A 117 27.53 -11.51 1.75
N SER A 118 26.89 -12.28 2.65
CA SER A 118 27.08 -13.74 2.76
C SER A 118 26.63 -14.51 1.52
N HIS A 119 25.74 -13.89 0.71
CA HIS A 119 25.27 -14.46 -0.55
C HIS A 119 25.94 -13.84 -1.80
N GLY A 120 26.99 -13.03 -1.61
CA GLY A 120 27.70 -12.39 -2.72
C GLY A 120 26.84 -11.38 -3.50
N LEU A 121 25.81 -10.86 -2.88
CA LEU A 121 24.89 -9.88 -3.49
C LEU A 121 25.38 -8.45 -3.23
N PRO A 122 25.22 -7.54 -4.20
CA PRO A 122 25.61 -6.15 -4.00
C PRO A 122 24.83 -5.55 -2.84
N ALA A 123 25.52 -4.73 -2.04
CA ALA A 123 24.88 -3.98 -0.97
C ALA A 123 23.74 -3.11 -1.55
N PHE A 124 22.56 -3.30 -1.04
CA PHE A 124 21.41 -2.52 -1.47
C PHE A 124 21.53 -1.07 -0.93
N LYS A 125 21.36 -0.09 -1.80
CA LYS A 125 21.46 1.33 -1.43
C LYS A 125 20.33 1.84 -0.52
N GLY A 126 19.49 0.94 -0.05
CA GLY A 126 18.25 1.24 0.66
C GLY A 126 17.04 1.15 -0.27
N GLN A 127 15.88 0.92 0.31
CA GLN A 127 14.64 0.90 -0.46
C GLN A 127 14.24 2.32 -0.85
N PRO A 128 13.81 2.55 -2.11
CA PRO A 128 13.32 3.84 -2.54
C PRO A 128 12.02 4.20 -1.82
N GLY A 129 11.80 5.48 -1.59
CA GLY A 129 10.56 5.98 -1.01
C GLY A 129 9.31 5.58 -1.80
N ALA A 130 9.46 5.33 -3.09
CA ALA A 130 8.39 4.84 -3.94
C ALA A 130 7.74 3.53 -3.44
N CYS A 131 8.43 2.71 -2.64
CA CYS A 131 7.84 1.52 -2.00
C CYS A 131 6.66 1.85 -1.08
N VAL A 132 6.57 3.07 -0.58
CA VAL A 132 5.43 3.58 0.21
C VAL A 132 4.10 3.44 -0.55
N ASN A 133 4.12 3.54 -1.87
CA ASN A 133 2.88 3.46 -2.65
C ASN A 133 2.13 2.12 -2.51
N CYS A 134 2.84 1.03 -2.20
CA CYS A 134 2.23 -0.31 -2.09
C CYS A 134 2.38 -0.93 -0.68
N HIS A 135 3.35 -0.47 0.11
CA HIS A 135 3.75 -1.10 1.35
C HIS A 135 3.52 -0.23 2.59
N THR A 136 2.34 0.38 2.69
CA THR A 136 1.83 1.02 3.91
C THR A 136 0.34 1.32 3.77
N GLY A 137 -0.39 1.30 4.87
CA GLY A 137 -1.76 1.81 4.98
C GLY A 137 -1.83 3.32 5.25
N TYR A 138 -0.70 3.98 5.43
CA TYR A 138 -0.63 5.40 5.77
C TYR A 138 -0.60 6.35 4.56
N LEU A 139 -0.67 5.86 3.32
CA LEU A 139 -0.41 6.69 2.13
C LEU A 139 -1.26 7.98 2.11
N THR A 140 -2.56 7.86 2.33
CA THR A 140 -3.47 9.04 2.36
C THR A 140 -3.20 9.92 3.57
N ALA A 141 -2.97 9.32 4.73
CA ALA A 141 -2.61 10.06 5.95
C ALA A 141 -1.32 10.87 5.77
N LEU A 142 -0.28 10.28 5.18
CA LEU A 142 0.98 10.95 4.87
C LEU A 142 0.81 12.15 3.93
N GLN A 143 -0.20 12.14 3.08
CA GLN A 143 -0.50 13.25 2.18
C GLN A 143 -1.30 14.38 2.83
N LEU A 144 -2.15 14.06 3.79
CA LEU A 144 -3.11 15.00 4.37
C LEU A 144 -2.66 15.58 5.70
N ASP A 145 -2.03 14.79 6.53
CA ASP A 145 -1.72 15.14 7.90
C ASP A 145 -0.31 15.78 8.02
N PRO A 146 -0.24 17.06 8.41
CA PRO A 146 1.01 17.79 8.51
C PRO A 146 1.97 17.26 9.59
N ASP A 147 1.47 16.55 10.59
CA ASP A 147 2.29 16.04 11.69
C ASP A 147 3.34 15.02 11.23
N TYR A 148 3.17 14.42 10.04
CA TYR A 148 4.21 13.59 9.44
C TYR A 148 5.38 14.40 8.85
N LYS A 149 5.30 15.73 8.83
CA LYS A 149 6.39 16.64 8.42
C LYS A 149 6.96 16.34 7.03
N LEU A 150 6.09 16.01 6.09
CA LEU A 150 6.47 15.76 4.70
C LEU A 150 6.42 17.02 3.84
N THR A 151 5.81 18.10 4.35
CA THR A 151 5.63 19.36 3.61
C THR A 151 6.47 20.51 4.15
N GLU A 152 7.21 20.31 5.23
CA GLU A 152 8.01 21.36 5.90
C GLU A 152 9.22 21.84 5.05
N ASP A 153 9.69 20.98 4.15
CA ASP A 153 10.79 21.30 3.26
C ASP A 153 10.30 21.22 1.81
N PRO A 154 10.12 22.35 1.12
CA PRO A 154 9.58 22.36 -0.22
C PRO A 154 10.56 21.73 -1.19
N THR A 155 10.48 20.42 -1.35
CA THR A 155 11.08 19.76 -2.50
C THR A 155 10.37 20.31 -3.74
N PRO A 156 11.08 20.78 -4.77
CA PRO A 156 10.44 21.24 -5.98
C PRO A 156 9.44 20.17 -6.45
N ALA A 157 8.19 20.56 -6.54
CA ALA A 157 7.16 19.64 -7.04
C ALA A 157 7.64 19.10 -8.40
N ALA A 158 7.61 17.78 -8.56
CA ALA A 158 7.97 17.20 -9.84
C ALA A 158 7.21 17.93 -10.94
N SER A 159 7.94 18.36 -11.98
CA SER A 159 7.36 19.06 -13.12
C SER A 159 6.40 18.19 -13.94
N LEU A 160 6.28 16.91 -13.59
CA LEU A 160 5.42 15.95 -14.27
C LEU A 160 3.94 16.27 -14.00
N PRO A 161 3.09 16.17 -15.04
CA PRO A 161 1.65 16.20 -14.88
C PRO A 161 1.22 15.13 -13.87
N MET A 162 0.35 15.52 -12.93
CA MET A 162 -0.17 14.59 -11.93
C MET A 162 -1.70 14.71 -11.84
N PRO A 163 -2.40 14.20 -12.85
CA PRO A 163 -3.84 14.39 -13.03
C PRO A 163 -4.65 14.01 -11.79
N PHE A 164 -4.19 13.09 -10.97
CA PHE A 164 -4.87 12.76 -9.71
C PHE A 164 -4.99 13.95 -8.76
N PHE A 165 -3.96 14.75 -8.65
CA PHE A 165 -3.99 15.92 -7.76
C PHE A 165 -4.63 17.15 -8.41
N ASP A 166 -4.62 17.20 -9.75
CA ASP A 166 -5.14 18.33 -10.52
C ASP A 166 -6.69 18.39 -10.51
N VAL A 167 -7.36 17.26 -10.23
CA VAL A 167 -8.84 17.20 -10.11
C VAL A 167 -9.35 17.49 -8.70
N MET A 168 -8.47 17.67 -7.72
CA MET A 168 -8.81 18.04 -6.36
C MET A 168 -8.95 19.57 -6.22
N PRO A 169 -9.56 20.07 -5.12
CA PRO A 169 -9.45 21.49 -4.78
C PRO A 169 -8.00 21.94 -4.81
N LYS A 170 -7.73 23.08 -5.43
CA LYS A 170 -6.36 23.52 -5.79
C LYS A 170 -5.36 23.45 -4.63
N GLU A 171 -5.75 23.96 -3.46
CA GLU A 171 -4.88 23.99 -2.27
C GLU A 171 -4.61 22.57 -1.75
N GLU A 172 -5.64 21.74 -1.66
CA GLU A 172 -5.50 20.35 -1.25
C GLU A 172 -4.63 19.55 -2.22
N GLY A 173 -4.91 19.66 -3.52
CA GLY A 173 -4.14 18.96 -4.55
C GLY A 173 -2.66 19.33 -4.52
N GLN A 174 -2.34 20.61 -4.35
CA GLN A 174 -0.95 21.07 -4.22
C GLN A 174 -0.27 20.52 -2.97
N LYS A 175 -0.94 20.53 -1.82
CA LYS A 175 -0.44 19.98 -0.57
C LYS A 175 -0.16 18.50 -0.68
N ARG A 176 -1.13 17.73 -1.18
CA ARG A 176 -1.00 16.28 -1.36
C ARG A 176 0.10 15.92 -2.36
N LYS A 177 0.21 16.66 -3.46
CA LYS A 177 1.27 16.50 -4.45
C LYS A 177 2.65 16.73 -3.84
N ALA A 178 2.83 17.79 -3.05
CA ALA A 178 4.08 18.08 -2.37
C ALA A 178 4.49 16.96 -1.40
N ALA A 179 3.57 16.50 -0.55
CA ALA A 179 3.81 15.41 0.39
C ALA A 179 4.15 14.11 -0.33
N TRP A 180 3.41 13.76 -1.40
CA TRP A 180 3.68 12.58 -2.21
C TRP A 180 5.04 12.64 -2.91
N THR A 181 5.41 13.79 -3.46
CA THR A 181 6.72 14.00 -4.08
C THR A 181 7.84 13.82 -3.04
N LYS A 182 7.68 14.41 -1.85
CA LYS A 182 8.65 14.26 -0.78
C LYS A 182 8.83 12.82 -0.34
N MET A 183 7.74 12.09 -0.06
CA MET A 183 7.85 10.70 0.39
C MET A 183 8.48 9.78 -0.67
N ASN A 184 8.31 10.06 -1.96
CA ASN A 184 8.97 9.30 -3.02
C ASN A 184 10.47 9.66 -3.16
N SER A 185 10.89 10.86 -2.73
CA SER A 185 12.27 11.37 -2.88
C SER A 185 13.20 10.99 -1.74
N ILE A 186 12.68 10.51 -0.61
CA ILE A 186 13.46 10.08 0.54
C ILE A 186 13.42 8.55 0.67
N PRO A 187 14.40 7.91 1.35
CA PRO A 187 14.40 6.48 1.56
C PRO A 187 13.13 5.99 2.27
N TYR A 188 12.66 4.80 1.92
CA TYR A 188 11.47 4.18 2.53
C TYR A 188 11.55 4.17 4.07
N PHE A 189 12.68 3.79 4.63
CA PHE A 189 12.89 3.77 6.07
C PHE A 189 12.75 5.13 6.73
N ASP A 190 13.08 6.23 6.03
CA ASP A 190 12.94 7.57 6.59
C ASP A 190 11.46 7.98 6.64
N VAL A 191 10.65 7.53 5.69
CA VAL A 191 9.19 7.67 5.79
C VAL A 191 8.64 6.85 6.96
N MET A 192 9.09 5.60 7.12
CA MET A 192 8.67 4.73 8.23
C MET A 192 9.04 5.32 9.60
N LYS A 193 10.23 5.95 9.73
CA LYS A 193 10.60 6.68 10.95
C LYS A 193 9.66 7.83 11.27
N LYS A 194 9.17 8.55 10.27
CA LYS A 194 8.19 9.64 10.48
C LYS A 194 6.86 9.10 11.00
N ILE A 195 6.40 7.97 10.46
CA ILE A 195 5.20 7.28 10.95
C ILE A 195 5.41 6.87 12.41
N ALA A 196 6.48 6.14 12.68
CA ALA A 196 6.79 5.64 14.01
C ALA A 196 6.91 6.77 15.04
N ALA A 197 7.60 7.85 14.70
CA ALA A 197 7.78 9.01 15.59
C ALA A 197 6.44 9.66 15.96
N LYS A 198 5.51 9.80 15.00
CA LYS A 198 4.19 10.35 15.27
C LYS A 198 3.38 9.49 16.24
N HIS A 199 3.50 8.18 16.14
CA HIS A 199 2.74 7.23 16.97
C HIS A 199 3.48 6.81 18.25
N GLY A 200 4.70 7.31 18.49
CA GLY A 200 5.50 6.94 19.65
C GLY A 200 5.99 5.49 19.63
N GLU A 201 6.15 4.92 18.45
CA GLU A 201 6.49 3.53 18.22
C GLU A 201 7.88 3.37 17.58
N SER A 202 8.43 2.16 17.59
CA SER A 202 9.56 1.81 16.73
C SER A 202 9.07 1.49 15.31
N ILE A 203 9.95 1.58 14.31
CA ILE A 203 9.60 1.20 12.94
C ILE A 203 9.16 -0.26 12.82
N HIS A 204 9.63 -1.13 13.71
CA HIS A 204 9.25 -2.55 13.78
C HIS A 204 7.95 -2.78 14.56
N GLY A 205 7.49 -1.81 15.34
CA GLY A 205 6.20 -1.84 16.02
C GLY A 205 5.04 -1.34 15.16
N SER A 206 5.35 -0.51 14.17
CA SER A 206 4.36 0.04 13.25
C SER A 206 4.04 -0.98 12.14
N HIS A 207 2.91 -1.65 12.27
CA HIS A 207 2.51 -2.75 11.38
C HIS A 207 1.20 -2.50 10.63
N LEU A 208 0.81 -1.24 10.46
CA LEU A 208 -0.33 -0.90 9.62
C LEU A 208 0.00 -1.08 8.13
N GLY A 209 -0.20 -2.30 7.66
CA GLY A 209 -0.22 -2.62 6.25
C GLY A 209 -1.42 -2.00 5.54
N SER A 210 -1.79 -2.51 4.39
CA SER A 210 -2.94 -2.00 3.63
C SER A 210 -4.23 -2.11 4.44
N THR A 211 -5.00 -1.02 4.48
CA THR A 211 -6.20 -0.88 5.31
C THR A 211 -7.44 -0.58 4.47
N CYS A 212 -8.58 -0.40 5.14
CA CYS A 212 -9.83 0.01 4.49
C CYS A 212 -9.65 1.31 3.67
N ALA A 213 -8.87 2.26 4.20
CA ALA A 213 -8.60 3.57 3.59
C ALA A 213 -7.97 3.48 2.20
N ASP A 214 -7.25 2.41 1.89
CA ASP A 214 -6.57 2.24 0.61
C ASP A 214 -7.52 1.97 -0.56
N CYS A 215 -8.67 1.36 -0.26
CA CYS A 215 -9.62 0.87 -1.26
C CYS A 215 -11.01 1.50 -1.15
N HIS A 216 -11.32 2.15 -0.02
CA HIS A 216 -12.66 2.67 0.26
C HIS A 216 -12.68 4.15 0.57
N HIS A 217 -13.72 4.83 0.09
CA HIS A 217 -13.98 6.23 0.43
C HIS A 217 -14.61 6.33 1.83
N PRO A 218 -14.19 7.28 2.67
CA PRO A 218 -14.64 7.34 4.06
C PRO A 218 -16.13 7.66 4.24
N ASP A 219 -16.75 8.37 3.30
CA ASP A 219 -18.14 8.80 3.47
C ASP A 219 -19.17 7.71 3.17
N ASP A 220 -18.87 6.80 2.24
CA ASP A 220 -19.87 5.87 1.71
C ASP A 220 -19.33 4.48 1.35
N MET A 221 -18.08 4.18 1.69
CA MET A 221 -17.39 2.93 1.35
C MET A 221 -17.36 2.59 -0.14
N SER A 222 -17.59 3.54 -1.02
CA SER A 222 -17.39 3.32 -2.44
C SER A 222 -15.93 2.96 -2.74
N LEU A 223 -15.72 2.14 -3.76
CA LEU A 223 -14.36 1.77 -4.16
C LEU A 223 -13.61 2.99 -4.69
N ARG A 224 -12.35 3.10 -4.30
CA ARG A 224 -11.44 4.14 -4.79
C ARG A 224 -10.02 3.61 -5.03
N VAL A 225 -9.35 4.25 -5.95
CA VAL A 225 -7.91 4.13 -6.16
C VAL A 225 -7.23 5.34 -5.52
N THR A 226 -6.27 5.09 -4.65
CA THR A 226 -5.58 6.14 -3.88
C THR A 226 -4.12 6.35 -4.30
N ARG A 227 -3.61 5.53 -5.22
CA ARG A 227 -2.21 5.53 -5.66
C ARG A 227 -2.00 6.44 -6.87
N PRO A 228 -1.37 7.62 -6.69
CA PRO A 228 -1.23 8.61 -7.77
C PRO A 228 -0.53 8.08 -9.01
N GLY A 229 0.49 7.24 -8.85
CA GLY A 229 1.20 6.62 -9.96
C GLY A 229 0.29 5.77 -10.84
N PHE A 230 -0.57 4.96 -10.22
CA PHE A 230 -1.55 4.15 -10.94
C PHE A 230 -2.60 5.02 -11.65
N VAL A 231 -3.13 6.05 -10.97
CA VAL A 231 -4.08 6.99 -11.60
C VAL A 231 -3.45 7.65 -12.82
N ASN A 232 -2.21 8.10 -12.72
CA ASN A 232 -1.51 8.73 -13.84
C ASN A 232 -1.35 7.76 -15.03
N ALA A 233 -1.02 6.50 -14.77
CA ALA A 233 -0.93 5.48 -15.81
C ALA A 233 -2.28 5.21 -16.48
N MET A 234 -3.36 5.18 -15.70
CA MET A 234 -4.71 4.98 -16.24
C MET A 234 -5.20 6.18 -17.04
N VAL A 235 -4.86 7.40 -16.63
CA VAL A 235 -5.14 8.61 -17.44
C VAL A 235 -4.39 8.55 -18.78
N GLY A 236 -3.14 8.09 -18.78
CA GLY A 236 -2.39 7.82 -20.01
C GLY A 236 -3.05 6.78 -20.92
N ARG A 237 -3.93 5.94 -20.39
CA ARG A 237 -4.74 4.95 -21.13
C ARG A 237 -6.14 5.44 -21.53
N GLY A 238 -6.44 6.71 -21.28
CA GLY A 238 -7.69 7.34 -21.68
C GLY A 238 -8.79 7.37 -20.59
N TYR A 239 -8.49 6.97 -19.36
CA TYR A 239 -9.41 7.20 -18.24
C TYR A 239 -9.34 8.65 -17.77
N GLU A 240 -10.43 9.13 -17.17
CA GLU A 240 -10.45 10.43 -16.51
C GLU A 240 -10.10 10.29 -15.04
N ALA A 241 -9.24 11.16 -14.52
CA ALA A 241 -9.02 11.26 -13.09
C ALA A 241 -10.27 11.78 -12.37
N ASP A 242 -10.47 11.33 -11.14
CA ASP A 242 -11.61 11.72 -10.30
C ASP A 242 -11.17 11.89 -8.84
N ALA A 243 -11.56 12.99 -8.22
CA ALA A 243 -11.13 13.33 -6.86
C ALA A 243 -11.61 12.32 -5.80
N LYS A 244 -12.78 11.71 -6.01
CA LYS A 244 -13.39 10.77 -5.06
C LYS A 244 -12.93 9.33 -5.29
N SER A 245 -13.05 8.85 -6.51
CA SER A 245 -12.76 7.44 -6.87
C SER A 245 -11.33 7.21 -7.38
N GLY A 246 -10.55 8.25 -7.58
CA GLY A 246 -9.24 8.22 -8.23
C GLY A 246 -9.34 8.26 -9.74
N ILE A 247 -10.17 7.43 -10.32
CA ILE A 247 -10.45 7.37 -11.77
C ILE A 247 -11.94 7.12 -12.02
N LYS A 248 -12.46 7.67 -13.12
CA LYS A 248 -13.81 7.35 -13.60
C LYS A 248 -13.78 6.01 -14.32
N ALA A 249 -14.25 4.99 -13.65
CA ALA A 249 -14.33 3.64 -14.19
C ALA A 249 -15.66 2.98 -13.79
N THR A 250 -16.05 1.95 -14.50
CA THR A 250 -17.24 1.17 -14.14
C THR A 250 -17.01 0.42 -12.81
N ARG A 251 -18.10 0.05 -12.15
CA ARG A 251 -18.03 -0.73 -10.91
C ARG A 251 -17.30 -2.08 -11.10
N ALA A 252 -17.40 -2.67 -12.27
CA ALA A 252 -16.72 -3.93 -12.60
C ALA A 252 -15.20 -3.71 -12.71
N GLU A 253 -14.77 -2.67 -13.39
CA GLU A 253 -13.37 -2.28 -13.52
C GLU A 253 -12.77 -1.91 -12.16
N MET A 254 -13.47 -1.09 -11.36
CA MET A 254 -13.00 -0.67 -10.04
C MET A 254 -12.72 -1.86 -9.10
N ARG A 255 -13.44 -2.98 -9.23
CA ARG A 255 -13.16 -4.20 -8.46
C ARG A 255 -11.77 -4.79 -8.75
N ASN A 256 -11.26 -4.57 -9.95
CA ASN A 256 -9.90 -4.97 -10.33
C ASN A 256 -8.89 -3.87 -9.98
N TYR A 257 -9.23 -2.62 -10.26
CA TYR A 257 -8.28 -1.51 -10.12
C TYR A 257 -7.89 -1.21 -8.69
N VAL A 258 -8.76 -1.46 -7.71
CA VAL A 258 -8.40 -1.38 -6.29
C VAL A 258 -7.35 -2.40 -5.87
N CYS A 259 -7.22 -3.50 -6.59
CA CYS A 259 -6.12 -4.46 -6.40
C CYS A 259 -4.90 -4.06 -7.23
N MET A 260 -5.14 -3.68 -8.49
CA MET A 260 -4.08 -3.36 -9.45
C MET A 260 -3.28 -2.11 -9.07
N GLN A 261 -3.81 -1.20 -8.27
CA GLN A 261 -3.06 -0.04 -7.82
C GLN A 261 -1.75 -0.40 -7.06
N CYS A 262 -1.65 -1.64 -6.56
CA CYS A 262 -0.48 -2.20 -5.91
C CYS A 262 -0.02 -3.51 -6.57
N HIS A 263 -0.96 -4.35 -7.05
CA HIS A 263 -0.69 -5.64 -7.71
C HIS A 263 -0.60 -5.47 -9.23
N VAL A 264 0.42 -4.76 -9.66
CA VAL A 264 0.69 -4.45 -11.07
C VAL A 264 2.19 -4.52 -11.33
N GLU A 265 2.56 -4.79 -12.56
CA GLU A 265 3.95 -4.66 -12.99
C GLU A 265 4.40 -3.20 -12.87
N TYR A 266 5.60 -2.99 -12.33
CA TYR A 266 6.18 -1.67 -12.15
C TYR A 266 7.69 -1.70 -12.37
N TYR A 267 8.24 -0.55 -12.71
CA TYR A 267 9.67 -0.33 -12.85
C TYR A 267 10.11 0.90 -12.09
N PHE A 268 11.35 0.89 -11.62
CA PHE A 268 11.99 2.10 -11.12
C PHE A 268 12.74 2.75 -12.28
N GLY A 269 12.30 3.94 -12.63
CA GLY A 269 12.98 4.81 -13.59
C GLY A 269 14.23 5.47 -13.01
N LYS A 270 14.78 6.41 -13.75
CA LYS A 270 15.85 7.28 -13.26
C LYS A 270 15.39 7.96 -11.97
N ASP A 271 16.32 8.08 -11.03
CA ASP A 271 16.07 8.65 -9.69
C ASP A 271 15.04 7.85 -8.84
N GLN A 272 14.92 6.55 -9.11
CA GLN A 272 14.05 5.62 -8.39
C GLN A 272 12.56 5.99 -8.44
N THR A 273 12.14 6.73 -9.45
CA THR A 273 10.73 7.04 -9.67
C THR A 273 9.96 5.79 -10.09
N LEU A 274 8.77 5.63 -9.50
CA LEU A 274 7.90 4.51 -9.82
C LEU A 274 7.21 4.73 -11.16
N THR A 275 7.34 3.77 -12.06
CA THR A 275 6.74 3.80 -13.39
C THR A 275 5.86 2.57 -13.58
N PHE A 276 4.65 2.77 -14.05
CA PHE A 276 3.72 1.72 -14.47
C PHE A 276 3.71 1.63 -16.01
N PRO A 277 3.92 0.44 -16.58
CA PRO A 277 3.92 0.23 -18.04
C PRO A 277 2.55 0.42 -18.67
#